data_70f93bd9d29f13eb4a1bc08a21c979fa
#
_entry.id   70f93bd9d29f13eb4a1bc08a21c979fa
#
_cell.length_a   1.000
_cell.length_b   1.000
_cell.length_c   1.000
_cell.angle_alpha   90.00
_cell.angle_beta   90.00
_cell.angle_gamma   90.00
#
_symmetry.space_group_name_H-M   'P 1'
#
loop_
_entity.id
_entity.type
_entity.pdbx_description
1 polymer ?
#
loop_
_entity_poly.entity_id
_entity_poly.type
_entity_poly.pdbx_seq_one_letter_code
_entity_poly.pdbx_strand_id
1 'polypeptide(L)'
;MNIVQIRAGLGNQMFQYAFYLALKHHRPDTKIDASIYRYRPSHNGYELERLFAIHPEHATIAERNQMVDIGKDLFSEIRRALGWKKRTTGQLVIEPDPAQGWCPELLHADNCYLQGYWQSEKYFAEVKEQVRQDFQFCLPLSLEDEQWAKQIQNSNSVSVHIRRGDYLKKRRVEDYNVCSISYYRSAVNTIQAQVEHPVFYVFSDEPQWGKAQEIFPEGTIFVSGHTGEKAYIDMQLMSLCRHHIIANSSFSWWGAWLGQQEEAITIAPDTWFKHHMRPDILPTAWNTIDID
;
A
#
# COMPACT_ATOMS: atom_id res chain seq x y z
N MET A 1 -1.42 -20.17 -17.14
CA MET A 1 -1.85 -19.77 -15.77
C MET A 1 -0.78 -18.90 -15.13
N ASN A 2 -1.15 -17.79 -14.51
CA ASN A 2 -0.24 -16.99 -13.69
C ASN A 2 -0.62 -17.09 -12.22
N ILE A 3 0.37 -16.91 -11.33
CA ILE A 3 0.15 -16.82 -9.88
C ILE A 3 0.86 -15.58 -9.36
N VAL A 4 0.11 -14.67 -8.72
CA VAL A 4 0.66 -13.47 -8.07
C VAL A 4 0.79 -13.72 -6.57
N GLN A 5 1.99 -13.55 -6.03
CA GLN A 5 2.22 -13.69 -4.60
C GLN A 5 1.70 -12.47 -3.85
N ILE A 6 0.88 -12.70 -2.82
CA ILE A 6 0.43 -11.67 -1.88
C ILE A 6 1.24 -11.78 -0.59
N ARG A 7 1.88 -10.64 -0.18
CA ARG A 7 2.75 -10.58 1.00
C ARG A 7 2.85 -9.17 1.59
N ALA A 8 3.45 -9.06 2.77
CA ALA A 8 3.67 -7.83 3.53
C ALA A 8 2.37 -7.19 4.08
N GLY A 9 2.38 -5.89 4.42
CA GLY A 9 1.22 -5.19 4.99
C GLY A 9 0.15 -4.82 3.97
N LEU A 10 -1.00 -4.36 4.46
CA LEU A 10 -2.22 -4.10 3.70
C LEU A 10 -1.97 -3.30 2.40
N GLY A 11 -1.28 -2.15 2.47
CA GLY A 11 -1.03 -1.35 1.27
C GLY A 11 -0.25 -2.08 0.17
N ASN A 12 0.67 -2.98 0.55
CA ASN A 12 1.38 -3.83 -0.42
C ASN A 12 0.47 -4.93 -0.98
N GLN A 13 -0.37 -5.54 -0.15
CA GLN A 13 -1.37 -6.52 -0.59
C GLN A 13 -2.32 -5.92 -1.63
N MET A 14 -2.73 -4.66 -1.42
CA MET A 14 -3.61 -3.94 -2.36
C MET A 14 -2.93 -3.72 -3.71
N PHE A 15 -1.66 -3.31 -3.76
CA PHE A 15 -0.92 -3.21 -5.03
C PHE A 15 -0.80 -4.55 -5.75
N GLN A 16 -0.48 -5.60 -5.02
CA GLN A 16 -0.36 -6.95 -5.56
C GLN A 16 -1.70 -7.47 -6.10
N TYR A 17 -2.81 -7.15 -5.42
CA TYR A 17 -4.15 -7.50 -5.88
C TYR A 17 -4.56 -6.69 -7.12
N ALA A 18 -4.27 -5.39 -7.15
CA ALA A 18 -4.55 -4.56 -8.32
C ALA A 18 -3.76 -5.05 -9.56
N PHE A 19 -2.51 -5.46 -9.38
CA PHE A 19 -1.73 -6.12 -10.43
C PHE A 19 -2.31 -7.47 -10.84
N TYR A 20 -2.80 -8.29 -9.88
CA TYR A 20 -3.52 -9.53 -10.16
C TYR A 20 -4.75 -9.28 -11.03
N LEU A 21 -5.55 -8.26 -10.73
CA LEU A 21 -6.72 -7.91 -11.54
C LEU A 21 -6.33 -7.54 -12.98
N ALA A 22 -5.29 -6.74 -13.15
CA ALA A 22 -4.78 -6.38 -14.46
C ALA A 22 -4.30 -7.61 -15.25
N LEU A 23 -3.57 -8.51 -14.63
CA LEU A 23 -3.19 -9.78 -15.26
C LEU A 23 -4.40 -10.65 -15.57
N LYS A 24 -5.38 -10.76 -14.67
CA LYS A 24 -6.58 -11.55 -14.87
C LYS A 24 -7.44 -11.03 -16.00
N HIS A 25 -7.43 -9.72 -16.23
CA HIS A 25 -8.10 -9.10 -17.39
C HIS A 25 -7.58 -9.67 -18.72
N HIS A 26 -6.26 -9.87 -18.83
CA HIS A 26 -5.61 -10.44 -20.02
C HIS A 26 -5.55 -11.99 -19.98
N ARG A 27 -5.50 -12.59 -18.79
CA ARG A 27 -5.34 -14.02 -18.53
C ARG A 27 -6.30 -14.48 -17.46
N PRO A 28 -7.52 -14.89 -17.80
CA PRO A 28 -8.58 -15.24 -16.84
C PRO A 28 -8.21 -16.34 -15.84
N ASP A 29 -7.27 -17.21 -16.17
CA ASP A 29 -6.74 -18.29 -15.32
C ASP A 29 -5.67 -17.82 -14.31
N THR A 30 -5.52 -16.51 -14.10
CA THR A 30 -4.62 -15.93 -13.11
C THR A 30 -5.18 -16.12 -11.70
N LYS A 31 -4.31 -16.51 -10.75
CA LYS A 31 -4.64 -16.75 -9.34
C LYS A 31 -3.73 -15.97 -8.41
N ILE A 32 -4.09 -15.91 -7.12
CA ILE A 32 -3.22 -15.36 -6.07
C ILE A 32 -2.63 -16.47 -5.20
N ASP A 33 -1.48 -16.20 -4.56
CA ASP A 33 -0.91 -17.04 -3.53
C ASP A 33 -0.59 -16.23 -2.27
N ALA A 34 -1.45 -16.37 -1.25
CA ALA A 34 -1.27 -15.77 0.08
C ALA A 34 -0.69 -16.78 1.11
N SER A 35 -0.22 -17.94 0.68
CA SER A 35 0.22 -19.00 1.57
C SER A 35 1.43 -18.65 2.43
N ILE A 36 2.18 -17.61 2.06
CA ILE A 36 3.34 -17.13 2.83
C ILE A 36 2.96 -16.76 4.28
N TYR A 37 1.75 -16.26 4.51
CA TYR A 37 1.29 -15.88 5.85
C TYR A 37 1.12 -17.06 6.80
N ARG A 38 0.96 -18.30 6.28
CA ARG A 38 0.92 -19.53 7.10
C ARG A 38 2.30 -19.89 7.68
N TYR A 39 3.37 -19.51 6.98
CA TYR A 39 4.74 -19.88 7.35
C TYR A 39 5.52 -18.73 7.98
N ARG A 40 5.20 -17.49 7.59
CA ARG A 40 5.85 -16.27 8.08
C ARG A 40 4.80 -15.19 8.27
N PRO A 41 4.02 -15.27 9.37
CA PRO A 41 3.05 -14.21 9.66
C PRO A 41 3.78 -12.87 9.80
N SER A 42 3.31 -11.88 9.11
CA SER A 42 3.84 -10.51 9.14
C SER A 42 2.68 -9.52 9.16
N HIS A 43 2.87 -8.41 9.81
CA HIS A 43 1.82 -7.41 10.03
C HIS A 43 0.57 -8.07 10.66
N ASN A 44 -0.61 -7.86 10.09
CA ASN A 44 -1.87 -8.47 10.54
C ASN A 44 -2.27 -9.72 9.72
N GLY A 45 -1.34 -10.30 8.96
CA GLY A 45 -1.62 -11.42 8.07
C GLY A 45 -2.22 -10.99 6.73
N TYR A 46 -2.98 -11.88 6.10
CA TYR A 46 -3.71 -11.60 4.86
C TYR A 46 -5.04 -10.92 5.19
N GLU A 47 -5.22 -9.70 4.71
CA GLU A 47 -6.31 -8.82 5.14
C GLU A 47 -7.37 -8.56 4.05
N LEU A 48 -7.08 -8.77 2.77
CA LEU A 48 -7.92 -8.28 1.68
C LEU A 48 -9.36 -8.79 1.74
N GLU A 49 -9.58 -10.10 1.86
CA GLU A 49 -10.93 -10.70 1.88
C GLU A 49 -11.71 -10.37 3.17
N ARG A 50 -10.99 -10.03 4.24
CA ARG A 50 -11.62 -9.58 5.49
C ARG A 50 -12.11 -8.14 5.40
N LEU A 51 -11.36 -7.28 4.72
CA LEU A 51 -11.61 -5.84 4.68
C LEU A 51 -12.48 -5.39 3.52
N PHE A 52 -12.43 -6.15 2.43
CA PHE A 52 -13.12 -5.86 1.17
C PHE A 52 -13.97 -7.07 0.78
N ALA A 53 -15.13 -6.84 0.21
CA ALA A 53 -16.02 -7.91 -0.21
C ALA A 53 -15.55 -8.58 -1.53
N ILE A 54 -14.27 -9.00 -1.56
CA ILE A 54 -13.64 -9.62 -2.72
C ILE A 54 -13.35 -11.10 -2.48
N HIS A 55 -13.37 -11.88 -3.55
CA HIS A 55 -13.14 -13.32 -3.52
C HIS A 55 -12.20 -13.74 -4.65
N PRO A 56 -10.89 -13.43 -4.57
CA PRO A 56 -9.93 -13.82 -5.59
C PRO A 56 -9.74 -15.34 -5.63
N GLU A 57 -9.42 -15.87 -6.79
CA GLU A 57 -9.05 -17.27 -6.90
C GLU A 57 -7.67 -17.53 -6.32
N HIS A 58 -7.63 -18.40 -5.31
CA HIS A 58 -6.38 -18.83 -4.69
C HIS A 58 -5.76 -20.01 -5.42
N ALA A 59 -4.47 -19.93 -5.67
CA ALA A 59 -3.71 -21.07 -6.15
C ALA A 59 -3.59 -22.14 -5.04
N THR A 60 -3.83 -23.38 -5.39
CA THR A 60 -3.58 -24.50 -4.49
C THR A 60 -2.07 -24.69 -4.28
N ILE A 61 -1.71 -25.34 -3.17
CA ILE A 61 -0.30 -25.71 -2.90
C ILE A 61 0.26 -26.59 -4.05
N ALA A 62 -0.58 -27.44 -4.63
CA ALA A 62 -0.19 -28.31 -5.74
C ALA A 62 0.13 -27.49 -7.00
N GLU A 63 -0.74 -26.56 -7.40
CA GLU A 63 -0.52 -25.65 -8.54
C GLU A 63 0.75 -24.81 -8.36
N ARG A 64 0.92 -24.17 -7.21
CA ARG A 64 2.13 -23.43 -6.89
C ARG A 64 3.37 -24.31 -7.01
N ASN A 65 3.35 -25.48 -6.37
CA ASN A 65 4.50 -26.39 -6.35
C ASN A 65 4.77 -27.02 -7.73
N GLN A 66 3.79 -27.17 -8.58
CA GLN A 66 3.97 -27.57 -9.97
C GLN A 66 4.64 -26.46 -10.78
N MET A 67 4.25 -25.20 -10.54
CA MET A 67 4.76 -24.05 -11.29
C MET A 67 6.19 -23.67 -10.89
N VAL A 68 6.49 -23.60 -9.58
CA VAL A 68 7.79 -23.13 -9.06
C VAL A 68 8.23 -23.92 -7.82
N ASP A 69 9.54 -23.92 -7.59
CA ASP A 69 10.16 -24.58 -6.45
C ASP A 69 10.56 -23.60 -5.33
N ILE A 70 9.55 -23.01 -4.69
CA ILE A 70 9.72 -22.01 -3.62
C ILE A 70 9.10 -22.42 -2.28
N GLY A 71 8.72 -23.70 -2.12
CA GLY A 71 8.13 -24.23 -0.88
C GLY A 71 8.99 -23.88 0.34
N LYS A 72 8.32 -23.42 1.43
CA LYS A 72 8.96 -23.06 2.70
C LYS A 72 8.81 -24.13 3.77
N ASP A 73 8.29 -25.30 3.39
CA ASP A 73 8.25 -26.46 4.25
C ASP A 73 9.66 -27.09 4.39
N LEU A 74 9.88 -27.74 5.53
CA LEU A 74 11.18 -28.31 5.90
C LEU A 74 11.71 -29.29 4.84
N PHE A 75 10.84 -30.10 4.25
CA PHE A 75 11.22 -31.06 3.21
C PHE A 75 11.72 -30.36 1.95
N SER A 76 11.02 -29.32 1.51
CA SER A 76 11.43 -28.52 0.35
C SER A 76 12.75 -27.78 0.60
N GLU A 77 12.98 -27.29 1.82
CA GLU A 77 14.24 -26.62 2.19
C GLU A 77 15.41 -27.62 2.20
N ILE A 78 15.25 -28.79 2.82
CA ILE A 78 16.28 -29.86 2.86
C ILE A 78 16.59 -30.33 1.43
N ARG A 79 15.58 -30.60 0.63
CA ARG A 79 15.74 -31.06 -0.76
C ARG A 79 16.57 -30.07 -1.58
N ARG A 80 16.28 -28.76 -1.48
CA ARG A 80 17.06 -27.72 -2.17
C ARG A 80 18.46 -27.60 -1.60
N ALA A 81 18.66 -27.73 -0.29
CA ALA A 81 19.98 -27.73 0.33
C ALA A 81 20.85 -28.91 -0.17
N LEU A 82 20.23 -30.05 -0.48
CA LEU A 82 20.88 -31.21 -1.10
C LEU A 82 21.09 -31.05 -2.63
N GLY A 83 20.70 -29.93 -3.22
CA GLY A 83 20.83 -29.68 -4.64
C GLY A 83 19.83 -30.44 -5.54
N TRP A 84 18.82 -31.08 -4.96
CA TRP A 84 17.82 -31.84 -5.71
C TRP A 84 16.80 -30.87 -6.34
N LYS A 85 16.96 -30.64 -7.63
CA LYS A 85 16.05 -29.78 -8.41
C LYS A 85 14.73 -30.50 -8.67
N LYS A 86 13.61 -29.78 -8.44
CA LYS A 86 12.29 -30.21 -8.86
C LYS A 86 12.02 -29.73 -10.29
N ARG A 87 11.42 -30.59 -11.12
CA ARG A 87 10.88 -30.13 -12.41
C ARG A 87 9.68 -29.23 -12.16
N THR A 88 9.72 -28.03 -12.69
CA THR A 88 8.66 -27.03 -12.64
C THR A 88 8.19 -26.69 -14.03
N THR A 89 6.93 -26.35 -14.19
CA THR A 89 6.31 -26.03 -15.50
C THR A 89 6.30 -24.54 -15.79
N GLY A 90 6.41 -23.69 -14.77
CA GLY A 90 6.36 -22.24 -14.88
C GLY A 90 7.69 -21.55 -14.63
N GLN A 91 7.70 -20.26 -14.77
CA GLN A 91 8.84 -19.38 -14.51
C GLN A 91 8.62 -18.58 -13.24
N LEU A 92 9.68 -18.42 -12.42
CA LEU A 92 9.70 -17.46 -11.33
C LEU A 92 10.10 -16.09 -11.90
N VAL A 93 9.19 -15.14 -11.81
CA VAL A 93 9.43 -13.74 -12.16
C VAL A 93 9.49 -12.92 -10.88
N ILE A 94 10.63 -12.33 -10.62
CA ILE A 94 10.81 -11.37 -9.52
C ILE A 94 10.69 -9.97 -10.11
N GLU A 95 9.98 -9.08 -9.40
CA GLU A 95 9.86 -7.67 -9.79
C GLU A 95 11.25 -7.13 -10.16
N PRO A 96 11.43 -6.54 -11.35
CA PRO A 96 12.68 -5.90 -11.73
C PRO A 96 13.13 -4.84 -10.72
N ASP A 97 14.37 -4.38 -10.83
CA ASP A 97 14.86 -3.30 -9.99
C ASP A 97 13.88 -2.12 -10.02
N PRO A 98 13.39 -1.67 -8.85
CA PRO A 98 12.48 -0.54 -8.76
C PRO A 98 12.96 0.72 -9.48
N ALA A 99 14.26 0.90 -9.64
CA ALA A 99 14.86 2.01 -10.39
C ALA A 99 14.51 1.99 -11.89
N GLN A 100 14.14 0.84 -12.43
CA GLN A 100 13.72 0.72 -13.84
C GLN A 100 12.27 1.22 -14.05
N GLY A 101 11.51 1.44 -12.98
CA GLY A 101 10.12 1.87 -13.05
C GLY A 101 9.15 0.78 -13.50
N TRP A 102 8.04 1.22 -14.10
CA TRP A 102 6.99 0.35 -14.61
C TRP A 102 7.46 -0.46 -15.82
N CYS A 103 7.13 -1.74 -15.83
CA CYS A 103 7.53 -2.71 -16.84
C CYS A 103 6.25 -3.30 -17.49
N PRO A 104 5.78 -2.72 -18.61
CA PRO A 104 4.50 -3.10 -19.24
C PRO A 104 4.47 -4.55 -19.72
N GLU A 105 5.61 -5.13 -20.08
CA GLU A 105 5.74 -6.50 -20.57
C GLU A 105 5.22 -7.52 -19.55
N LEU A 106 5.27 -7.18 -18.26
CA LEU A 106 4.79 -8.05 -17.19
C LEU A 106 3.27 -8.27 -17.23
N LEU A 107 2.50 -7.35 -17.79
CA LEU A 107 1.06 -7.53 -17.99
C LEU A 107 0.74 -8.63 -19.02
N HIS A 108 1.70 -8.98 -19.85
CA HIS A 108 1.59 -10.06 -20.84
C HIS A 108 2.27 -11.36 -20.38
N ALA A 109 2.68 -11.45 -19.11
CA ALA A 109 3.28 -12.66 -18.55
C ALA A 109 2.37 -13.88 -18.75
N ASP A 110 2.99 -15.02 -19.06
CA ASP A 110 2.30 -16.30 -19.21
C ASP A 110 3.07 -17.40 -18.52
N ASN A 111 2.35 -18.27 -17.82
CA ASN A 111 2.90 -19.38 -17.05
C ASN A 111 3.98 -18.96 -16.04
N CYS A 112 3.68 -17.90 -15.29
CA CYS A 112 4.62 -17.27 -14.36
C CYS A 112 4.10 -17.27 -12.93
N TYR A 113 5.03 -17.44 -11.98
CA TYR A 113 4.84 -17.10 -10.56
C TYR A 113 5.52 -15.76 -10.32
N LEU A 114 4.74 -14.73 -9.97
CA LEU A 114 5.18 -13.34 -9.92
C LEU A 114 5.35 -12.90 -8.46
N GLN A 115 6.57 -12.48 -8.12
CA GLN A 115 6.96 -11.98 -6.80
C GLN A 115 7.40 -10.52 -6.88
N GLY A 116 6.64 -9.63 -6.28
CA GLY A 116 6.95 -8.21 -6.26
C GLY A 116 5.97 -7.42 -5.41
N TYR A 117 6.10 -6.11 -5.46
CA TYR A 117 5.18 -5.16 -4.83
C TYR A 117 4.30 -4.45 -5.85
N TRP A 118 4.78 -4.29 -7.10
CA TRP A 118 4.04 -3.73 -8.24
C TRP A 118 3.47 -2.34 -7.94
N GLN A 119 4.26 -1.52 -7.24
CA GLN A 119 3.83 -0.24 -6.66
C GLN A 119 3.81 0.86 -7.72
N SER A 120 2.91 0.76 -8.68
CA SER A 120 2.59 1.82 -9.64
C SER A 120 1.16 1.66 -10.14
N GLU A 121 0.42 2.78 -10.22
CA GLU A 121 -0.94 2.76 -10.80
C GLU A 121 -0.94 2.37 -12.29
N LYS A 122 0.19 2.51 -12.97
CA LYS A 122 0.34 2.12 -14.38
C LYS A 122 0.07 0.63 -14.62
N TYR A 123 0.36 -0.24 -13.62
CA TYR A 123 0.09 -1.66 -13.74
C TYR A 123 -1.39 -2.01 -13.80
N PHE A 124 -2.25 -1.19 -13.22
CA PHE A 124 -3.69 -1.46 -13.17
C PHE A 124 -4.54 -0.35 -13.80
N ALA A 125 -3.94 0.44 -14.68
CA ALA A 125 -4.62 1.56 -15.34
C ALA A 125 -5.88 1.10 -16.11
N GLU A 126 -5.84 -0.05 -16.78
CA GLU A 126 -6.96 -0.60 -17.57
C GLU A 126 -8.11 -1.12 -16.70
N VAL A 127 -7.84 -1.46 -15.44
CA VAL A 127 -8.83 -1.99 -14.49
C VAL A 127 -9.04 -1.06 -13.30
N LYS A 128 -8.70 0.21 -13.44
CA LYS A 128 -8.73 1.22 -12.37
C LYS A 128 -10.09 1.30 -11.67
N GLU A 129 -11.17 1.30 -12.43
CA GLU A 129 -12.53 1.37 -11.89
C GLU A 129 -12.91 0.09 -11.11
N GLN A 130 -12.50 -1.07 -11.59
CA GLN A 130 -12.69 -2.33 -10.87
C GLN A 130 -11.93 -2.32 -9.54
N VAL A 131 -10.68 -1.82 -9.53
CA VAL A 131 -9.88 -1.67 -8.32
C VAL A 131 -10.58 -0.76 -7.30
N ARG A 132 -11.19 0.36 -7.74
CA ARG A 132 -11.97 1.25 -6.87
C ARG A 132 -13.21 0.58 -6.30
N GLN A 133 -13.92 -0.22 -7.10
CA GLN A 133 -15.09 -0.97 -6.66
C GLN A 133 -14.71 -2.05 -5.65
N ASP A 134 -13.66 -2.80 -5.94
CA ASP A 134 -13.20 -3.90 -5.10
C ASP A 134 -12.68 -3.42 -3.74
N PHE A 135 -12.04 -2.25 -3.67
CA PHE A 135 -11.47 -1.72 -2.43
C PHE A 135 -12.44 -0.83 -1.62
N GLN A 136 -13.73 -1.13 -1.69
CA GLN A 136 -14.71 -0.58 -0.76
C GLN A 136 -14.68 -1.36 0.56
N PHE A 137 -14.40 -0.66 1.66
CA PHE A 137 -14.36 -1.28 2.99
C PHE A 137 -15.74 -1.82 3.37
N CYS A 138 -15.81 -3.10 3.73
CA CYS A 138 -17.07 -3.78 4.02
C CYS A 138 -17.37 -3.94 5.51
N LEU A 139 -16.40 -3.66 6.39
CA LEU A 139 -16.59 -3.75 7.83
C LEU A 139 -17.21 -2.46 8.36
N PRO A 140 -18.19 -2.56 9.29
CA PRO A 140 -18.82 -1.39 9.89
C PRO A 140 -17.81 -0.63 10.76
N LEU A 141 -17.91 0.68 10.74
CA LEU A 141 -17.22 1.55 11.68
C LEU A 141 -17.87 1.48 13.08
N SER A 142 -17.11 1.75 14.12
CA SER A 142 -17.67 2.00 15.44
C SER A 142 -18.43 3.34 15.46
N LEU A 143 -19.27 3.57 16.50
CA LEU A 143 -19.97 4.84 16.64
C LEU A 143 -19.01 6.05 16.72
N GLU A 144 -17.84 5.89 17.32
CA GLU A 144 -16.81 6.91 17.38
C GLU A 144 -16.22 7.17 15.99
N ASP A 145 -15.88 6.11 15.25
CA ASP A 145 -15.30 6.22 13.91
C ASP A 145 -16.32 6.78 12.89
N GLU A 146 -17.61 6.48 13.07
CA GLU A 146 -18.68 7.11 12.27
C GLU A 146 -18.77 8.63 12.52
N GLN A 147 -18.51 9.08 13.75
CA GLN A 147 -18.46 10.50 14.06
C GLN A 147 -17.27 11.16 13.36
N TRP A 148 -16.08 10.51 13.38
CA TRP A 148 -14.93 10.97 12.61
C TRP A 148 -15.23 11.03 11.11
N ALA A 149 -15.81 9.97 10.55
CA ALA A 149 -16.18 9.94 9.13
C ALA A 149 -17.12 11.09 8.75
N LYS A 150 -18.13 11.37 9.56
CA LYS A 150 -19.07 12.49 9.35
C LYS A 150 -18.37 13.86 9.42
N GLN A 151 -17.48 14.08 10.38
CA GLN A 151 -16.72 15.32 10.50
C GLN A 151 -15.80 15.54 9.32
N ILE A 152 -15.08 14.49 8.89
CA ILE A 152 -14.20 14.49 7.72
C ILE A 152 -15.00 14.89 6.46
N GLN A 153 -16.13 14.25 6.20
CA GLN A 153 -16.94 14.48 5.01
C GLN A 153 -17.59 15.87 4.97
N ASN A 154 -17.84 16.49 6.14
CA ASN A 154 -18.47 17.81 6.25
C ASN A 154 -17.47 18.97 6.36
N SER A 155 -16.18 18.74 6.11
CA SER A 155 -15.14 19.75 6.19
C SER A 155 -14.25 19.75 4.93
N ASN A 156 -13.44 20.80 4.75
CA ASN A 156 -12.34 20.77 3.81
C ASN A 156 -11.20 19.96 4.43
N SER A 157 -11.44 18.67 4.55
CA SER A 157 -10.61 17.73 5.30
C SER A 157 -9.31 17.43 4.58
N VAL A 158 -8.22 17.39 5.35
CA VAL A 158 -6.88 17.06 4.90
C VAL A 158 -6.36 15.90 5.74
N SER A 159 -6.17 14.72 5.16
CA SER A 159 -5.47 13.65 5.85
C SER A 159 -3.97 13.93 5.89
N VAL A 160 -3.36 13.77 7.04
CA VAL A 160 -1.89 13.82 7.20
C VAL A 160 -1.42 12.49 7.76
N HIS A 161 -0.62 11.77 7.00
CA HIS A 161 -0.05 10.50 7.49
C HIS A 161 1.39 10.69 7.93
N ILE A 162 1.68 10.33 9.18
CA ILE A 162 3.03 10.34 9.76
C ILE A 162 3.46 8.90 10.01
N ARG A 163 4.53 8.47 9.34
CA ARG A 163 5.09 7.12 9.47
C ARG A 163 6.53 7.20 9.95
N ARG A 164 6.78 6.73 11.19
CA ARG A 164 8.08 6.82 11.86
C ARG A 164 8.47 5.52 12.58
N GLY A 165 7.55 4.94 13.35
CA GLY A 165 7.82 3.92 14.35
C GLY A 165 8.66 2.73 13.88
N ASP A 166 8.28 2.05 12.80
CA ASP A 166 9.05 0.93 12.28
C ASP A 166 10.21 1.36 11.35
N TYR A 167 10.15 2.58 10.78
CA TYR A 167 11.21 3.13 9.93
C TYR A 167 12.44 3.55 10.73
N LEU A 168 12.27 3.92 12.00
CA LEU A 168 13.37 4.26 12.91
C LEU A 168 14.09 3.04 13.50
N LYS A 169 13.57 1.82 13.30
CA LYS A 169 14.25 0.59 13.75
C LYS A 169 15.50 0.34 12.91
N LYS A 170 16.62 0.01 13.56
CA LYS A 170 17.96 -0.19 12.96
C LYS A 170 17.97 -0.95 11.62
N ARG A 171 17.08 -1.92 11.43
CA ARG A 171 17.00 -2.76 10.23
C ARG A 171 16.36 -2.07 9.02
N ARG A 172 15.69 -0.93 9.20
CA ARG A 172 14.97 -0.19 8.14
C ARG A 172 15.48 1.22 7.91
N VAL A 173 16.20 1.77 8.87
CA VAL A 173 16.81 3.13 8.78
C VAL A 173 17.75 3.27 7.56
N GLU A 174 18.35 2.16 7.13
CA GLU A 174 19.24 2.17 5.96
C GLU A 174 18.46 2.24 4.64
N ASP A 175 17.24 1.69 4.59
CA ASP A 175 16.46 1.57 3.35
C ASP A 175 15.44 2.69 3.17
N TYR A 176 14.85 3.21 4.27
CA TYR A 176 13.75 4.17 4.22
C TYR A 176 14.18 5.54 4.70
N ASN A 177 13.78 6.57 3.95
CA ASN A 177 13.72 7.93 4.46
C ASN A 177 12.56 8.05 5.44
N VAL A 178 12.72 8.90 6.45
CA VAL A 178 11.62 9.33 7.32
C VAL A 178 11.32 10.77 6.94
N CYS A 179 10.10 11.06 6.55
CA CYS A 179 9.68 12.41 6.22
C CYS A 179 10.03 13.36 7.36
N SER A 180 10.77 14.43 7.03
CA SER A 180 11.26 15.40 7.98
C SER A 180 10.16 16.34 8.50
N ILE A 181 10.47 17.14 9.50
CA ILE A 181 9.57 18.19 9.97
C ILE A 181 9.41 19.26 8.89
N SER A 182 10.46 19.57 8.12
CA SER A 182 10.40 20.55 7.02
C SER A 182 9.45 20.10 5.92
N TYR A 183 9.46 18.80 5.56
CA TYR A 183 8.47 18.24 4.62
C TYR A 183 7.04 18.52 5.07
N TYR A 184 6.68 18.11 6.31
CA TYR A 184 5.30 18.30 6.79
C TYR A 184 4.93 19.77 6.92
N ARG A 185 5.86 20.64 7.36
CA ARG A 185 5.63 22.09 7.44
C ARG A 185 5.35 22.68 6.07
N SER A 186 6.16 22.35 5.07
CA SER A 186 5.99 22.82 3.69
C SER A 186 4.68 22.33 3.09
N ALA A 187 4.33 21.05 3.34
CA ALA A 187 3.06 20.47 2.87
C ALA A 187 1.84 21.14 3.52
N VAL A 188 1.85 21.37 4.84
CA VAL A 188 0.79 22.07 5.56
C VAL A 188 0.62 23.50 5.02
N ASN A 189 1.72 24.24 4.86
CA ASN A 189 1.69 25.61 4.30
C ASN A 189 1.13 25.63 2.87
N THR A 190 1.49 24.64 2.05
CA THR A 190 0.98 24.53 0.68
C THR A 190 -0.53 24.32 0.66
N ILE A 191 -1.05 23.45 1.52
CA ILE A 191 -2.50 23.23 1.66
C ILE A 191 -3.19 24.50 2.15
N GLN A 192 -2.67 25.16 3.19
CA GLN A 192 -3.27 26.39 3.74
C GLN A 192 -3.32 27.55 2.72
N ALA A 193 -2.38 27.58 1.77
CA ALA A 193 -2.36 28.58 0.72
C ALA A 193 -3.39 28.32 -0.40
N GLN A 194 -3.87 27.10 -0.56
CA GLN A 194 -4.71 26.69 -1.69
C GLN A 194 -6.13 26.27 -1.29
N VAL A 195 -6.32 25.85 -0.04
CA VAL A 195 -7.59 25.34 0.46
C VAL A 195 -8.17 26.31 1.48
N GLU A 196 -9.42 26.68 1.30
CA GLU A 196 -10.13 27.57 2.23
C GLU A 196 -10.55 26.80 3.48
N HIS A 197 -10.18 27.31 4.65
CA HIS A 197 -10.50 26.71 5.97
C HIS A 197 -10.20 25.19 6.06
N PRO A 198 -8.96 24.72 5.78
CA PRO A 198 -8.62 23.32 5.83
C PRO A 198 -8.65 22.79 7.26
N VAL A 199 -9.22 21.58 7.45
CA VAL A 199 -9.23 20.86 8.73
C VAL A 199 -8.30 19.66 8.62
N PHE A 200 -7.23 19.67 9.40
CA PHE A 200 -6.22 18.60 9.34
C PHE A 200 -6.55 17.45 10.28
N TYR A 201 -6.57 16.22 9.74
CA TYR A 201 -6.71 14.97 10.45
C TYR A 201 -5.42 14.20 10.36
N VAL A 202 -4.71 14.06 11.49
CA VAL A 202 -3.38 13.44 11.56
C VAL A 202 -3.52 11.99 12.00
N PHE A 203 -3.02 11.08 11.17
CA PHE A 203 -2.94 9.64 11.39
C PHE A 203 -1.47 9.26 11.58
N SER A 204 -1.13 8.61 12.68
CA SER A 204 0.27 8.34 12.99
C SER A 204 0.46 7.09 13.86
N ASP A 205 1.55 6.35 13.58
CA ASP A 205 2.06 5.31 14.48
C ASP A 205 2.83 5.89 15.70
N GLU A 206 3.13 7.21 15.68
CA GLU A 206 3.74 7.99 16.79
C GLU A 206 3.00 9.33 17.02
N PRO A 207 1.73 9.31 17.49
CA PRO A 207 0.92 10.54 17.60
C PRO A 207 1.52 11.60 18.53
N GLN A 208 2.25 11.19 19.58
CA GLN A 208 2.89 12.13 20.50
C GLN A 208 4.02 12.94 19.82
N TRP A 209 4.74 12.31 18.90
CA TRP A 209 5.73 13.03 18.11
C TRP A 209 5.07 14.11 17.26
N GLY A 210 3.99 13.78 16.56
CA GLY A 210 3.26 14.75 15.74
C GLY A 210 2.72 15.94 16.54
N LYS A 211 2.15 15.66 17.72
CA LYS A 211 1.66 16.71 18.64
C LYS A 211 2.74 17.63 19.17
N ALA A 212 3.95 17.12 19.36
CA ALA A 212 5.09 17.90 19.86
C ALA A 212 5.71 18.82 18.79
N GLN A 213 5.34 18.65 17.50
CA GLN A 213 5.83 19.51 16.42
C GLN A 213 4.84 20.67 16.22
N GLU A 214 5.24 21.86 16.51
CA GLU A 214 4.44 23.08 16.33
C GLU A 214 4.31 23.49 14.84
N ILE A 215 3.92 22.51 13.99
CA ILE A 215 3.75 22.71 12.54
C ILE A 215 2.27 22.66 12.12
N PHE A 216 1.41 22.13 12.96
CA PHE A 216 0.00 22.01 12.66
C PHE A 216 -0.79 23.22 13.21
N PRO A 217 -1.75 23.75 12.46
CA PRO A 217 -2.59 24.85 12.93
C PRO A 217 -3.47 24.43 14.11
N GLU A 218 -3.97 25.44 14.83
CA GLU A 218 -4.98 25.21 15.87
C GLU A 218 -6.22 24.54 15.28
N GLY A 219 -6.83 23.64 16.04
CA GLY A 219 -7.97 22.83 15.57
C GLY A 219 -7.57 21.56 14.82
N THR A 220 -6.28 21.24 14.66
CA THR A 220 -5.83 19.97 14.08
C THR A 220 -6.23 18.79 14.98
N ILE A 221 -6.79 17.76 14.34
CA ILE A 221 -7.33 16.57 15.01
C ILE A 221 -6.32 15.42 14.84
N PHE A 222 -5.90 14.83 15.95
CA PHE A 222 -5.06 13.63 15.95
C PHE A 222 -5.91 12.40 16.15
N VAL A 223 -6.17 11.67 15.10
CA VAL A 223 -6.91 10.41 15.13
C VAL A 223 -6.05 9.34 15.78
N SER A 224 -6.62 8.56 16.69
CA SER A 224 -5.89 7.53 17.45
C SER A 224 -6.81 6.38 17.84
N GLY A 225 -6.23 5.27 18.28
CA GLY A 225 -6.97 4.09 18.74
C GLY A 225 -6.96 2.92 17.76
N HIS A 226 -6.47 3.12 16.53
CA HIS A 226 -6.46 2.09 15.50
C HIS A 226 -5.11 1.41 15.40
N THR A 227 -4.91 0.33 16.16
CA THR A 227 -3.69 -0.49 16.12
C THR A 227 -4.01 -1.93 15.78
N GLY A 228 -3.00 -2.69 15.32
CA GLY A 228 -3.17 -4.08 14.95
C GLY A 228 -4.25 -4.27 13.88
N GLU A 229 -5.19 -5.16 14.11
CA GLU A 229 -6.26 -5.50 13.16
C GLU A 229 -7.21 -4.33 12.83
N LYS A 230 -7.22 -3.27 13.64
CA LYS A 230 -8.01 -2.06 13.41
C LYS A 230 -7.29 -0.98 12.60
N ALA A 231 -6.01 -1.15 12.31
CA ALA A 231 -5.23 -0.13 11.60
C ALA A 231 -5.82 0.25 10.22
N TYR A 232 -6.58 -0.64 9.58
CA TYR A 232 -7.27 -0.34 8.32
C TYR A 232 -8.26 0.83 8.43
N ILE A 233 -8.82 1.10 9.63
CA ILE A 233 -9.76 2.20 9.87
C ILE A 233 -9.08 3.54 9.56
N ASP A 234 -7.80 3.71 9.90
CA ASP A 234 -7.05 4.90 9.52
C ASP A 234 -7.02 5.09 8.00
N MET A 235 -6.78 4.03 7.22
CA MET A 235 -6.81 4.12 5.76
C MET A 235 -8.22 4.45 5.25
N GLN A 236 -9.24 3.84 5.83
CA GLN A 236 -10.64 4.11 5.50
C GLN A 236 -10.99 5.58 5.79
N LEU A 237 -10.64 6.12 6.95
CA LEU A 237 -10.87 7.53 7.29
C LEU A 237 -10.03 8.47 6.42
N MET A 238 -8.77 8.14 6.12
CA MET A 238 -7.97 8.91 5.16
C MET A 238 -8.63 8.97 3.79
N SER A 239 -9.20 7.86 3.30
CA SER A 239 -9.87 7.85 2.00
C SER A 239 -11.16 8.67 1.93
N LEU A 240 -11.72 9.08 3.06
CA LEU A 240 -12.85 9.99 3.13
C LEU A 240 -12.44 11.47 3.11
N CYS A 241 -11.16 11.77 3.32
CA CYS A 241 -10.65 13.13 3.28
C CYS A 241 -10.61 13.69 1.85
N ARG A 242 -10.74 15.01 1.73
CA ARG A 242 -10.75 15.72 0.45
C ARG A 242 -9.36 15.95 -0.11
N HIS A 243 -8.37 16.21 0.75
CA HIS A 243 -6.97 16.45 0.42
C HIS A 243 -6.06 15.54 1.25
N HIS A 244 -4.80 15.36 0.79
CA HIS A 244 -3.92 14.39 1.41
C HIS A 244 -2.47 14.90 1.49
N ILE A 245 -1.84 14.70 2.64
CA ILE A 245 -0.39 14.78 2.84
C ILE A 245 0.07 13.40 3.26
N ILE A 246 0.79 12.71 2.38
CA ILE A 246 1.18 11.31 2.63
C ILE A 246 2.64 11.20 3.06
N ALA A 247 2.96 10.15 3.81
CA ALA A 247 4.33 9.69 3.97
C ALA A 247 4.73 8.78 2.81
N ASN A 248 6.00 8.39 2.72
CA ASN A 248 6.51 7.38 1.81
C ASN A 248 6.05 5.95 2.22
N SER A 249 4.76 5.76 2.25
CA SER A 249 4.10 4.53 2.72
C SER A 249 2.99 4.09 1.79
N SER A 250 3.03 2.83 1.35
CA SER A 250 1.96 2.23 0.56
C SER A 250 0.59 2.30 1.25
N PHE A 251 0.56 2.42 2.57
CA PHE A 251 -0.66 2.57 3.34
C PHE A 251 -1.35 3.93 3.07
N SER A 252 -0.63 5.04 3.23
CA SER A 252 -1.19 6.36 2.93
C SER A 252 -1.31 6.64 1.44
N TRP A 253 -0.51 5.98 0.61
CA TRP A 253 -0.68 6.01 -0.84
C TRP A 253 -2.11 5.56 -1.23
N TRP A 254 -2.55 4.41 -0.70
CA TRP A 254 -3.89 3.91 -0.96
C TRP A 254 -4.98 4.77 -0.33
N GLY A 255 -4.77 5.30 0.88
CA GLY A 255 -5.71 6.25 1.48
C GLY A 255 -5.96 7.44 0.57
N ALA A 256 -4.91 8.05 0.01
CA ALA A 256 -5.02 9.16 -0.92
C ALA A 256 -5.59 8.74 -2.29
N TRP A 257 -5.17 7.61 -2.83
CA TRP A 257 -5.63 7.16 -4.15
C TRP A 257 -7.12 6.79 -4.17
N LEU A 258 -7.63 6.16 -3.11
CA LEU A 258 -9.05 5.85 -2.95
C LEU A 258 -9.88 7.11 -2.70
N GLY A 259 -9.34 8.08 -1.95
CA GLY A 259 -9.97 9.36 -1.67
C GLY A 259 -9.88 10.39 -2.79
N GLN A 260 -9.19 10.08 -3.89
CA GLN A 260 -8.98 11.03 -4.98
C GLN A 260 -10.30 11.45 -5.63
N GLN A 261 -10.58 12.75 -5.55
CA GLN A 261 -11.73 13.42 -6.14
C GLN A 261 -11.24 14.48 -7.14
N GLU A 262 -12.16 15.03 -7.91
CA GLU A 262 -11.91 16.23 -8.70
C GLU A 262 -11.49 17.37 -7.76
N GLU A 263 -10.45 18.12 -8.11
CA GLU A 263 -9.84 19.17 -7.28
C GLU A 263 -9.10 18.71 -6.00
N ALA A 264 -8.96 17.41 -5.76
CA ALA A 264 -8.17 16.91 -4.62
C ALA A 264 -6.69 17.30 -4.76
N ILE A 265 -6.13 17.88 -3.71
CA ILE A 265 -4.68 18.13 -3.62
C ILE A 265 -4.06 16.98 -2.82
N THR A 266 -3.17 16.25 -3.47
CA THR A 266 -2.34 15.25 -2.79
C THR A 266 -0.89 15.69 -2.84
N ILE A 267 -0.25 15.73 -1.66
CA ILE A 267 1.18 16.05 -1.50
C ILE A 267 1.89 14.81 -1.02
N ALA A 268 2.94 14.44 -1.73
CA ALA A 268 3.78 13.28 -1.45
C ALA A 268 5.25 13.69 -1.31
N PRO A 269 6.08 12.92 -0.58
CA PRO A 269 7.52 13.12 -0.60
C PRO A 269 8.07 12.75 -1.98
N ASP A 270 9.00 13.53 -2.49
CA ASP A 270 9.63 13.31 -3.79
C ASP A 270 10.53 12.05 -3.80
N THR A 271 11.04 11.68 -2.63
CA THR A 271 11.92 10.52 -2.46
C THR A 271 11.25 9.44 -1.59
N TRP A 272 11.09 8.24 -2.15
CA TRP A 272 10.44 7.13 -1.46
C TRP A 272 11.41 6.26 -0.65
N PHE A 273 12.59 5.98 -1.19
CA PHE A 273 13.66 5.20 -0.56
C PHE A 273 15.00 5.96 -0.62
N LYS A 274 15.89 5.71 0.35
CA LYS A 274 17.20 6.38 0.42
C LYS A 274 18.09 6.10 -0.79
N HIS A 275 18.09 4.86 -1.26
CA HIS A 275 19.08 4.38 -2.24
C HIS A 275 18.45 3.83 -3.51
N HIS A 276 17.11 3.85 -3.60
CA HIS A 276 16.39 3.28 -4.74
C HIS A 276 15.37 4.28 -5.26
N MET A 277 15.53 4.65 -6.50
CA MET A 277 14.51 5.42 -7.20
C MET A 277 13.31 4.52 -7.51
N ARG A 278 12.10 5.08 -7.40
CA ARG A 278 10.86 4.48 -7.89
C ARG A 278 10.09 5.53 -8.70
N PRO A 279 10.50 5.78 -9.95
CA PRO A 279 10.02 6.92 -10.73
C PRO A 279 8.50 6.90 -10.97
N ASP A 280 7.90 5.72 -10.95
CA ASP A 280 6.48 5.53 -11.28
C ASP A 280 5.59 5.21 -10.06
N ILE A 281 6.11 5.36 -8.84
CA ILE A 281 5.30 5.05 -7.64
C ILE A 281 4.23 6.10 -7.40
N LEU A 282 4.52 7.36 -7.71
CA LEU A 282 3.59 8.46 -7.51
C LEU A 282 2.79 8.71 -8.78
N PRO A 283 1.46 8.83 -8.69
CA PRO A 283 0.64 9.33 -9.78
C PRO A 283 1.10 10.72 -10.24
N THR A 284 1.10 10.97 -11.53
CA THR A 284 1.56 12.25 -12.10
C THR A 284 0.74 13.45 -11.68
N ALA A 285 -0.49 13.23 -11.22
CA ALA A 285 -1.38 14.27 -10.72
C ALA A 285 -1.04 14.72 -9.28
N TRP A 286 -0.14 14.02 -8.57
CA TRP A 286 0.22 14.37 -7.20
C TRP A 286 1.37 15.38 -7.16
N ASN A 287 1.27 16.32 -6.24
CA ASN A 287 2.35 17.27 -5.98
C ASN A 287 3.45 16.61 -5.14
N THR A 288 4.69 16.93 -5.41
CA THR A 288 5.83 16.44 -4.64
C THR A 288 6.54 17.55 -3.91
N ILE A 289 7.01 17.25 -2.71
CA ILE A 289 7.85 18.14 -1.89
C ILE A 289 9.07 17.34 -1.44
N ASP A 290 10.20 18.01 -1.35
CA ASP A 290 11.45 17.47 -0.83
C ASP A 290 11.21 16.86 0.57
N ILE A 291 11.70 15.65 0.77
CA ILE A 291 11.50 14.88 2.01
C ILE A 291 12.38 15.39 3.18
N ASP A 292 13.50 16.08 2.88
CA ASP A 292 14.53 16.52 3.85
C ASP A 292 14.20 17.85 4.54
#